data_61f19f11593eeb9609cdf1460917f9c3
#
_entry.id   61f19f11593eeb9609cdf1460917f9c3
#
_cell.length_a   1.000
_cell.length_b   1.000
_cell.length_c   1.000
_cell.angle_alpha   90.00
_cell.angle_beta   90.00
_cell.angle_gamma   90.00
#
_symmetry.space_group_name_H-M   'P 1'
#
loop_
_entity.id
_entity.type
_entity.pdbx_description
1 polymer ?
#
loop_
_entity_poly.entity_id
_entity_poly.type
_entity_poly.pdbx_seq_one_letter_code
_entity_poly.pdbx_strand_id
1 'polypeptide(L)'
;ELLSKPLGGFGLLLGVVFCLILAGFIAALFAFLIGLPVLKLKSDYLAIATLGFAEIIRAAVVYEGFGPLTNGSNLLYGFTSFASFNLSLGGTTLHLETVMPFLFSGICIAIILLLINSTYGRAFKAIRADEIAAEAMGINLASHKRMSFIISSFFAGISGAMLAMYQASVQATTFKSSMTYEILLIVVIGGIGSVSGSIIASFLFIASSEWLLRFLDNETWIGGFRVPLLRSGFRMVVFSIIIMAVVLFFRKGIMGDRELFQKKPASTAKAAKKEARSK
;
A
#
# COMPACT_ATOMS: atom_id res chain seq x y z
N GLU A 1 14.64 21.47 4.71
CA GLU A 1 14.80 22.93 4.88
C GLU A 1 16.11 23.49 4.27
N LEU A 2 17.24 22.78 4.36
CA LEU A 2 18.54 23.23 3.81
C LEU A 2 18.53 23.37 2.26
N LEU A 3 17.75 22.55 1.55
CA LEU A 3 17.65 22.55 0.08
C LEU A 3 16.52 23.43 -0.47
N SER A 4 15.55 23.82 0.38
CA SER A 4 14.37 24.56 -0.08
C SER A 4 14.53 26.07 -0.11
N LYS A 5 15.38 26.63 0.73
CA LYS A 5 15.56 28.08 0.87
C LYS A 5 16.12 28.81 -0.38
N PRO A 6 17.08 28.27 -1.16
CA PRO A 6 17.65 29.02 -2.28
C PRO A 6 16.88 28.96 -3.60
N LEU A 7 15.95 27.98 -3.78
CA LEU A 7 15.29 27.74 -5.08
C LEU A 7 13.76 28.00 -5.09
N GLY A 8 13.17 28.52 -4.04
CA GLY A 8 11.72 28.76 -3.96
C GLY A 8 10.90 27.46 -4.03
N GLY A 9 9.69 27.51 -4.59
CA GLY A 9 8.78 26.35 -4.67
C GLY A 9 9.34 25.16 -5.47
N PHE A 10 10.20 25.39 -6.45
CA PHE A 10 10.85 24.33 -7.23
C PHE A 10 11.90 23.57 -6.42
N GLY A 11 12.66 24.26 -5.56
CA GLY A 11 13.62 23.63 -4.66
C GLY A 11 12.95 22.75 -3.59
N LEU A 12 11.78 23.18 -3.13
CA LEU A 12 10.97 22.40 -2.19
C LEU A 12 10.49 21.10 -2.84
N LEU A 13 10.01 21.15 -4.08
CA LEU A 13 9.56 19.97 -4.82
C LEU A 13 10.73 18.99 -5.05
N LEU A 14 11.89 19.49 -5.47
CA LEU A 14 13.11 18.69 -5.65
C LEU A 14 13.55 18.03 -4.33
N GLY A 15 13.51 18.78 -3.22
CA GLY A 15 13.83 18.27 -1.89
C GLY A 15 12.89 17.15 -1.45
N VAL A 16 11.59 17.31 -1.68
CA VAL A 16 10.58 16.28 -1.36
C VAL A 16 10.79 15.03 -2.19
N VAL A 17 10.98 15.15 -3.51
CA VAL A 17 11.26 13.99 -4.37
C VAL A 17 12.51 13.25 -3.91
N PHE A 18 13.57 13.99 -3.58
CA PHE A 18 14.79 13.39 -3.05
C PHE A 18 14.55 12.63 -1.74
N CYS A 19 13.80 13.23 -0.79
CA CYS A 19 13.46 12.55 0.47
C CYS A 19 12.60 11.31 0.26
N LEU A 20 11.64 11.34 -0.67
CA LEU A 20 10.81 10.17 -1.01
C LEU A 20 11.66 9.03 -1.59
N ILE A 21 12.56 9.34 -2.50
CA ILE A 21 13.48 8.36 -3.08
C ILE A 21 14.42 7.81 -2.00
N LEU A 22 14.96 8.66 -1.13
CA LEU A 22 15.83 8.24 -0.03
C LEU A 22 15.10 7.30 0.94
N ALA A 23 13.86 7.61 1.30
CA ALA A 23 13.02 6.75 2.14
C ALA A 23 12.80 5.37 1.48
N GLY A 24 12.55 5.35 0.17
CA GLY A 24 12.47 4.12 -0.60
C GLY A 24 13.78 3.30 -0.56
N PHE A 25 14.93 3.95 -0.74
CA PHE A 25 16.23 3.28 -0.67
C PHE A 25 16.53 2.72 0.73
N ILE A 26 16.22 3.44 1.79
CA ILE A 26 16.37 2.95 3.17
C ILE A 26 15.52 1.71 3.39
N ALA A 27 14.25 1.74 2.98
CA ALA A 27 13.36 0.59 3.08
C ALA A 27 13.85 -0.60 2.25
N ALA A 28 14.36 -0.37 1.04
CA ALA A 28 14.96 -1.40 0.18
C ALA A 28 16.22 -2.01 0.80
N LEU A 29 17.04 -1.22 1.48
CA LEU A 29 18.22 -1.69 2.19
C LEU A 29 17.85 -2.66 3.34
N PHE A 30 16.88 -2.27 4.17
CA PHE A 30 16.37 -3.15 5.22
C PHE A 30 15.74 -4.42 4.64
N ALA A 31 14.98 -4.30 3.55
CA ALA A 31 14.42 -5.44 2.84
C ALA A 31 15.52 -6.37 2.29
N PHE A 32 16.60 -5.83 1.75
CA PHE A 32 17.72 -6.65 1.30
C PHE A 32 18.34 -7.44 2.46
N LEU A 33 18.61 -6.78 3.59
CA LEU A 33 19.21 -7.42 4.77
C LEU A 33 18.30 -8.54 5.34
N ILE A 34 17.00 -8.26 5.47
CA ILE A 34 16.01 -9.21 6.00
C ILE A 34 15.72 -10.31 4.97
N GLY A 35 15.64 -9.97 3.71
CA GLY A 35 15.34 -10.90 2.63
C GLY A 35 16.37 -12.01 2.46
N LEU A 36 17.65 -11.77 2.81
CA LEU A 36 18.70 -12.79 2.69
C LEU A 36 18.39 -14.07 3.53
N PRO A 37 18.07 -13.99 4.82
CA PRO A 37 17.70 -15.17 5.61
C PRO A 37 16.25 -15.61 5.38
N VAL A 38 15.31 -14.67 5.27
CA VAL A 38 13.88 -14.94 5.32
C VAL A 38 13.35 -15.60 4.05
N LEU A 39 13.83 -15.19 2.87
CA LEU A 39 13.38 -15.75 1.58
C LEU A 39 13.86 -17.20 1.33
N LYS A 40 14.69 -17.76 2.19
CA LYS A 40 15.08 -19.18 2.16
C LYS A 40 14.05 -20.08 2.87
N LEU A 41 13.13 -19.49 3.65
CA LEU A 41 12.12 -20.22 4.39
C LEU A 41 10.98 -20.64 3.48
N LYS A 42 10.28 -21.74 3.85
CA LYS A 42 9.05 -22.17 3.19
C LYS A 42 7.92 -21.18 3.48
N SER A 43 6.89 -21.20 2.61
CA SER A 43 5.77 -20.24 2.57
C SER A 43 5.23 -19.80 3.95
N ASP A 44 4.88 -20.78 4.81
CA ASP A 44 4.25 -20.49 6.11
C ASP A 44 5.23 -19.86 7.10
N TYR A 45 6.46 -20.39 7.15
CA TYR A 45 7.52 -19.84 8.00
C TYR A 45 8.00 -18.46 7.50
N LEU A 46 7.91 -18.20 6.19
CA LEU A 46 8.20 -16.91 5.60
C LEU A 46 7.26 -15.83 6.16
N ALA A 47 5.95 -16.11 6.23
CA ALA A 47 4.97 -15.16 6.75
C ALA A 47 5.22 -14.86 8.25
N ILE A 48 5.48 -15.88 9.06
CA ILE A 48 5.77 -15.71 10.49
C ILE A 48 7.07 -14.92 10.70
N ALA A 49 8.11 -15.25 9.95
CA ALA A 49 9.40 -14.56 10.06
C ALA A 49 9.32 -13.10 9.63
N THR A 50 8.61 -12.76 8.55
CA THR A 50 8.44 -11.37 8.11
C THR A 50 7.68 -10.53 9.12
N LEU A 51 6.62 -11.07 9.74
CA LEU A 51 5.90 -10.39 10.83
C LEU A 51 6.79 -10.20 12.06
N GLY A 52 7.59 -11.21 12.43
CA GLY A 52 8.55 -11.12 13.53
C GLY A 52 9.60 -10.03 13.29
N PHE A 53 10.17 -9.97 12.08
CA PHE A 53 11.13 -8.92 11.73
C PHE A 53 10.49 -7.53 11.70
N ALA A 54 9.26 -7.41 11.24
CA ALA A 54 8.53 -6.12 11.26
C ALA A 54 8.38 -5.62 12.71
N GLU A 55 8.06 -6.52 13.65
CA GLU A 55 7.92 -6.17 15.07
C GLU A 55 9.28 -5.84 15.72
N ILE A 56 10.37 -6.52 15.33
CA ILE A 56 11.74 -6.18 15.77
C ILE A 56 12.11 -4.77 15.29
N ILE A 57 11.84 -4.42 14.03
CA ILE A 57 12.12 -3.08 13.52
C ILE A 57 11.30 -2.05 14.28
N ARG A 58 10.01 -2.31 14.50
CA ARG A 58 9.13 -1.42 15.26
C ARG A 58 9.65 -1.21 16.69
N ALA A 59 10.04 -2.29 17.37
CA ALA A 59 10.60 -2.22 18.71
C ALA A 59 11.92 -1.44 18.74
N ALA A 60 12.79 -1.63 17.74
CA ALA A 60 14.04 -0.89 17.61
C ALA A 60 13.79 0.63 17.41
N VAL A 61 12.79 1.00 16.59
CA VAL A 61 12.44 2.41 16.37
C VAL A 61 11.86 3.06 17.62
N VAL A 62 11.10 2.31 18.44
CA VAL A 62 10.52 2.80 19.71
C VAL A 62 11.55 2.87 20.83
N TYR A 63 12.65 2.12 20.73
CA TYR A 63 13.65 2.04 21.79
C TYR A 63 14.30 3.41 22.08
N GLU A 64 14.31 3.81 23.35
CA GLU A 64 14.79 5.12 23.81
C GLU A 64 16.28 5.38 23.50
N GLY A 65 17.09 4.33 23.40
CA GLY A 65 18.51 4.45 23.03
C GLY A 65 18.74 5.01 21.63
N PHE A 66 17.76 4.84 20.71
CA PHE A 66 17.75 5.48 19.39
C PHE A 66 16.98 6.81 19.37
N GLY A 67 16.56 7.31 20.52
CA GLY A 67 15.77 8.54 20.66
C GLY A 67 16.29 9.76 19.90
N PRO A 68 17.63 10.02 19.86
CA PRO A 68 18.17 11.14 19.08
C PRO A 68 17.88 11.06 17.57
N LEU A 69 17.66 9.85 17.02
CA LEU A 69 17.42 9.60 15.60
C LEU A 69 15.94 9.38 15.29
N THR A 70 15.23 8.62 16.13
CA THR A 70 13.86 8.16 15.89
C THR A 70 12.79 8.87 16.69
N ASN A 71 13.19 9.71 17.66
CA ASN A 71 12.32 10.30 18.68
C ASN A 71 11.58 9.26 19.56
N GLY A 72 11.92 7.96 19.44
CA GLY A 72 11.35 6.87 20.23
C GLY A 72 9.84 6.73 20.06
N SER A 73 9.11 6.67 21.19
CA SER A 73 7.66 6.61 21.22
C SER A 73 6.95 7.97 21.06
N ASN A 74 7.71 9.07 21.04
CA ASN A 74 7.16 10.41 20.97
C ASN A 74 6.74 10.77 19.55
N LEU A 75 5.86 11.77 19.44
CA LEU A 75 5.42 12.32 18.16
C LEU A 75 6.56 13.11 17.49
N LEU A 76 6.91 12.73 16.27
CA LEU A 76 7.82 13.49 15.43
C LEU A 76 7.01 14.45 14.56
N TYR A 77 7.32 15.75 14.66
CA TYR A 77 6.68 16.84 13.91
C TYR A 77 7.74 17.83 13.45
N GLY A 78 7.34 18.84 12.64
CA GLY A 78 8.23 19.90 12.19
C GLY A 78 9.00 19.60 10.89
N PHE A 79 8.62 18.55 10.16
CA PHE A 79 9.09 18.28 8.81
C PHE A 79 8.13 18.82 7.75
N THR A 80 8.60 18.95 6.52
CA THR A 80 7.80 19.47 5.40
C THR A 80 6.57 18.62 5.13
N SER A 81 5.38 19.20 5.23
CA SER A 81 4.11 18.56 4.91
C SER A 81 3.61 19.00 3.52
N PHE A 82 2.62 18.30 2.97
CA PHE A 82 1.99 18.70 1.72
C PHE A 82 1.28 20.06 1.80
N ALA A 83 0.91 20.54 3.00
CA ALA A 83 0.36 21.88 3.22
C ALA A 83 1.31 23.00 2.81
N SER A 84 2.63 22.73 2.73
CA SER A 84 3.63 23.70 2.30
C SER A 84 3.60 24.00 0.78
N PHE A 85 2.83 23.23 -0.01
CA PHE A 85 2.71 23.37 -1.47
C PHE A 85 1.54 24.27 -1.90
N ASN A 86 1.06 25.16 -1.07
CA ASN A 86 0.02 26.13 -1.46
C ASN A 86 0.60 27.20 -2.38
N LEU A 87 0.15 27.24 -3.63
CA LEU A 87 0.52 28.22 -4.63
C LEU A 87 -0.55 29.30 -4.70
N SER A 88 -0.21 30.53 -4.30
CA SER A 88 -1.09 31.68 -4.46
C SER A 88 -0.78 32.37 -5.81
N LEU A 89 -1.63 32.16 -6.79
CA LEU A 89 -1.59 32.85 -8.08
C LEU A 89 -2.75 33.83 -8.17
N GLY A 90 -2.45 35.12 -8.10
CA GLY A 90 -3.41 36.19 -8.47
C GLY A 90 -4.74 36.19 -7.73
N GLY A 91 -4.75 35.92 -6.40
CA GLY A 91 -5.96 36.00 -5.57
C GLY A 91 -6.75 34.69 -5.43
N THR A 92 -6.39 33.63 -6.14
CA THR A 92 -6.89 32.27 -5.93
C THR A 92 -5.78 31.38 -5.34
N THR A 93 -6.02 30.80 -4.16
CA THR A 93 -5.12 29.81 -3.58
C THR A 93 -5.45 28.43 -4.17
N LEU A 94 -4.55 27.94 -5.03
CA LEU A 94 -4.61 26.55 -5.49
C LEU A 94 -4.11 25.64 -4.38
N HIS A 95 -5.00 24.86 -3.80
CA HIS A 95 -4.68 23.85 -2.79
C HIS A 95 -4.00 22.64 -3.45
N LEU A 96 -2.71 22.79 -3.76
CA LEU A 96 -1.88 21.69 -4.29
C LEU A 96 -1.63 20.59 -3.25
N GLU A 97 -1.96 20.86 -2.00
CA GLU A 97 -1.90 19.95 -0.86
C GLU A 97 -2.58 18.59 -1.14
N THR A 98 -3.76 18.61 -1.76
CA THR A 98 -4.49 17.39 -2.09
C THR A 98 -4.01 16.75 -3.40
N VAL A 99 -3.63 17.57 -4.39
CA VAL A 99 -3.26 17.09 -5.73
C VAL A 99 -1.91 16.37 -5.73
N MET A 100 -0.94 16.88 -4.95
CA MET A 100 0.43 16.34 -4.91
C MET A 100 0.51 14.87 -4.46
N PRO A 101 -0.15 14.43 -3.37
CA PRO A 101 -0.15 13.02 -2.97
C PRO A 101 -0.72 12.11 -4.06
N PHE A 102 -1.82 12.51 -4.71
CA PHE A 102 -2.41 11.74 -5.81
C PHE A 102 -1.49 11.64 -7.02
N LEU A 103 -0.79 12.71 -7.36
CA LEU A 103 0.17 12.74 -8.46
C LEU A 103 1.35 11.81 -8.19
N PHE A 104 1.97 11.89 -7.01
CA PHE A 104 3.07 10.99 -6.64
C PHE A 104 2.62 9.53 -6.55
N SER A 105 1.46 9.25 -5.95
CA SER A 105 0.89 7.90 -5.92
C SER A 105 0.62 7.38 -7.33
N GLY A 106 0.06 8.21 -8.20
CA GLY A 106 -0.20 7.85 -9.60
C GLY A 106 1.08 7.49 -10.36
N ILE A 107 2.16 8.25 -10.17
CA ILE A 107 3.47 7.96 -10.76
C ILE A 107 4.01 6.61 -10.24
N CYS A 108 3.97 6.37 -8.93
CA CYS A 108 4.42 5.11 -8.35
C CYS A 108 3.61 3.92 -8.89
N ILE A 109 2.29 4.05 -8.97
CA ILE A 109 1.40 3.02 -9.53
C ILE A 109 1.73 2.76 -11.01
N ALA A 110 1.95 3.81 -11.80
CA ALA A 110 2.33 3.69 -13.20
C ALA A 110 3.64 2.92 -13.36
N ILE A 111 4.65 3.21 -12.55
CA ILE A 111 5.94 2.49 -12.56
C ILE A 111 5.74 1.02 -12.18
N ILE A 112 4.92 0.71 -11.16
CA ILE A 112 4.61 -0.66 -10.76
C ILE A 112 3.90 -1.41 -11.90
N LEU A 113 2.93 -0.80 -12.57
CA LEU A 113 2.22 -1.40 -13.71
C LEU A 113 3.16 -1.65 -14.90
N LEU A 114 4.08 -0.74 -15.19
CA LEU A 114 5.11 -0.92 -16.21
C LEU A 114 6.03 -2.09 -15.85
N LEU A 115 6.44 -2.20 -14.59
CA LEU A 115 7.26 -3.31 -14.10
C LEU A 115 6.54 -4.67 -14.26
N ILE A 116 5.27 -4.75 -13.86
CA ILE A 116 4.46 -5.99 -13.95
C ILE A 116 4.26 -6.42 -15.41
N ASN A 117 4.23 -5.47 -16.35
CA ASN A 117 4.10 -5.76 -17.78
C ASN A 117 5.45 -6.01 -18.48
N SER A 118 6.57 -5.82 -17.78
CA SER A 118 7.92 -6.07 -18.28
C SER A 118 8.26 -7.57 -18.34
N THR A 119 9.48 -7.88 -18.81
CA THR A 119 10.02 -9.25 -18.82
C THR A 119 10.15 -9.80 -17.40
N TYR A 120 10.58 -8.97 -16.45
CA TYR A 120 10.66 -9.35 -15.04
C TYR A 120 9.29 -9.65 -14.44
N GLY A 121 8.27 -8.86 -14.76
CA GLY A 121 6.91 -9.11 -14.30
C GLY A 121 6.33 -10.42 -14.84
N ARG A 122 6.70 -10.83 -16.06
CA ARG A 122 6.32 -12.15 -16.58
C ARG A 122 6.99 -13.28 -15.81
N ALA A 123 8.27 -13.13 -15.45
CA ALA A 123 8.96 -14.11 -14.60
C ALA A 123 8.31 -14.21 -13.21
N PHE A 124 7.95 -13.08 -12.58
CA PHE A 124 7.24 -13.08 -11.29
C PHE A 124 5.88 -13.80 -11.37
N LYS A 125 5.13 -13.58 -12.44
CA LYS A 125 3.85 -14.27 -12.67
C LYS A 125 4.04 -15.78 -12.89
N ALA A 126 5.10 -16.20 -13.59
CA ALA A 126 5.43 -17.59 -13.79
C ALA A 126 5.79 -18.29 -12.47
N ILE A 127 6.64 -17.67 -11.65
CA ILE A 127 7.02 -18.17 -10.30
C ILE A 127 5.78 -18.30 -9.41
N ARG A 128 4.88 -17.31 -9.44
CA ARG A 128 3.64 -17.35 -8.67
C ARG A 128 2.72 -18.48 -9.08
N ALA A 129 2.67 -18.81 -10.38
CA ALA A 129 1.80 -19.86 -10.90
C ALA A 129 2.31 -21.26 -10.52
N ASP A 130 3.59 -21.52 -10.73
CA ASP A 130 4.26 -22.78 -10.37
C ASP A 130 5.78 -22.55 -10.26
N GLU A 131 6.31 -22.67 -9.05
CA GLU A 131 7.73 -22.48 -8.76
C GLU A 131 8.60 -23.55 -9.41
N ILE A 132 8.14 -24.83 -9.42
CA ILE A 132 8.90 -25.97 -9.96
C ILE A 132 8.97 -25.84 -11.48
N ALA A 133 7.88 -25.54 -12.14
CA ALA A 133 7.85 -25.33 -13.57
C ALA A 133 8.71 -24.13 -14.00
N ALA A 134 8.69 -23.03 -13.25
CA ALA A 134 9.50 -21.85 -13.51
C ALA A 134 11.00 -22.16 -13.42
N GLU A 135 11.41 -22.91 -12.40
CA GLU A 135 12.79 -23.35 -12.21
C GLU A 135 13.25 -24.29 -13.35
N ALA A 136 12.40 -25.22 -13.76
CA ALA A 136 12.67 -26.12 -14.91
C ALA A 136 12.86 -25.35 -16.22
N MET A 137 12.25 -24.17 -16.36
CA MET A 137 12.43 -23.25 -17.49
C MET A 137 13.64 -22.34 -17.36
N GLY A 138 14.50 -22.55 -16.34
CA GLY A 138 15.75 -21.83 -16.14
C GLY A 138 15.60 -20.49 -15.37
N ILE A 139 14.45 -20.23 -14.73
CA ILE A 139 14.26 -19.02 -13.92
C ILE A 139 14.90 -19.23 -12.54
N ASN A 140 15.83 -18.36 -12.18
CA ASN A 140 16.44 -18.37 -10.84
C ASN A 140 15.45 -17.83 -9.79
N LEU A 141 14.80 -18.72 -9.05
CA LEU A 141 13.76 -18.41 -8.06
C LEU A 141 14.27 -17.45 -6.98
N ALA A 142 15.43 -17.77 -6.38
CA ALA A 142 15.98 -16.99 -5.26
C ALA A 142 16.25 -15.53 -5.65
N SER A 143 16.83 -15.32 -6.83
CA SER A 143 17.16 -13.99 -7.33
C SER A 143 15.87 -13.17 -7.62
N HIS A 144 14.88 -13.78 -8.28
CA HIS A 144 13.65 -13.10 -8.64
C HIS A 144 12.77 -12.81 -7.41
N LYS A 145 12.66 -13.75 -6.45
CA LYS A 145 11.94 -13.52 -5.19
C LYS A 145 12.57 -12.35 -4.41
N ARG A 146 13.90 -12.33 -4.28
CA ARG A 146 14.62 -11.26 -3.60
C ARG A 146 14.43 -9.92 -4.29
N MET A 147 14.53 -9.86 -5.62
CA MET A 147 14.34 -8.64 -6.39
C MET A 147 12.90 -8.11 -6.23
N SER A 148 11.89 -8.98 -6.30
CA SER A 148 10.49 -8.60 -6.06
C SER A 148 10.30 -8.02 -4.67
N PHE A 149 10.89 -8.63 -3.65
CA PHE A 149 10.80 -8.19 -2.25
C PHE A 149 11.45 -6.82 -2.04
N ILE A 150 12.64 -6.58 -2.61
CA ILE A 150 13.34 -5.29 -2.52
C ILE A 150 12.56 -4.19 -3.22
N ILE A 151 12.05 -4.45 -4.44
CA ILE A 151 11.28 -3.46 -5.20
C ILE A 151 9.97 -3.10 -4.50
N SER A 152 9.23 -4.09 -3.98
CA SER A 152 7.99 -3.83 -3.24
C SER A 152 8.24 -3.01 -1.98
N SER A 153 9.32 -3.32 -1.26
CA SER A 153 9.72 -2.56 -0.06
C SER A 153 10.18 -1.14 -0.37
N PHE A 154 10.82 -0.91 -1.53
CA PHE A 154 11.15 0.44 -2.00
C PHE A 154 9.89 1.30 -2.15
N PHE A 155 8.86 0.79 -2.83
CA PHE A 155 7.60 1.50 -2.98
C PHE A 155 6.83 1.64 -1.66
N ALA A 156 6.92 0.66 -0.76
CA ALA A 156 6.36 0.77 0.58
C ALA A 156 7.03 1.88 1.40
N GLY A 157 8.36 2.04 1.28
CA GLY A 157 9.09 3.15 1.91
C GLY A 157 8.64 4.52 1.39
N ILE A 158 8.46 4.67 0.08
CA ILE A 158 7.92 5.90 -0.52
C ILE A 158 6.50 6.17 0.01
N SER A 159 5.64 5.14 0.04
CA SER A 159 4.28 5.26 0.55
C SER A 159 4.25 5.69 2.02
N GLY A 160 5.13 5.12 2.86
CA GLY A 160 5.26 5.52 4.26
C GLY A 160 5.70 6.98 4.43
N ALA A 161 6.65 7.45 3.63
CA ALA A 161 7.07 8.86 3.65
C ALA A 161 5.95 9.80 3.17
N MET A 162 5.17 9.40 2.15
CA MET A 162 4.01 10.17 1.71
C MET A 162 2.93 10.25 2.80
N LEU A 163 2.67 9.14 3.51
CA LEU A 163 1.75 9.12 4.64
C LEU A 163 2.19 10.06 5.75
N ALA A 164 3.49 10.07 6.07
CA ALA A 164 4.08 10.97 7.05
C ALA A 164 3.86 12.45 6.68
N MET A 165 4.14 12.80 5.42
CA MET A 165 3.93 14.16 4.89
C MET A 165 2.45 14.57 4.88
N TYR A 166 1.54 13.63 4.62
CA TYR A 166 0.10 13.88 4.64
C TYR A 166 -0.40 14.15 6.06
N GLN A 167 0.04 13.34 7.04
CA GLN A 167 -0.35 13.51 8.44
C GLN A 167 0.38 14.67 9.14
N ALA A 168 1.45 15.23 8.54
CA ALA A 168 2.32 16.25 9.12
C ALA A 168 2.93 15.87 10.47
N SER A 169 2.76 14.63 10.90
CA SER A 169 3.28 14.08 12.16
C SER A 169 3.44 12.57 12.04
N VAL A 170 4.42 11.99 12.70
CA VAL A 170 4.67 10.54 12.71
C VAL A 170 4.95 10.08 14.12
N GLN A 171 4.35 8.95 14.47
CA GLN A 171 4.61 8.28 15.73
C GLN A 171 4.86 6.79 15.46
N ALA A 172 5.94 6.23 15.98
CA ALA A 172 6.29 4.83 15.77
C ALA A 172 5.22 3.85 16.28
N THR A 173 4.47 4.25 17.32
CA THR A 173 3.37 3.45 17.89
C THR A 173 2.16 3.31 16.98
N THR A 174 2.04 4.11 15.91
CA THR A 174 0.96 4.00 14.91
C THR A 174 1.17 2.78 14.00
N PHE A 175 2.44 2.43 13.73
CA PHE A 175 2.81 1.31 12.84
C PHE A 175 2.76 -0.03 13.58
N LYS A 176 1.56 -0.45 13.97
CA LYS A 176 1.30 -1.75 14.61
C LYS A 176 1.02 -2.83 13.58
N SER A 177 1.14 -4.10 14.01
CA SER A 177 0.76 -5.24 13.20
C SER A 177 -0.69 -5.19 12.72
N SER A 178 -1.60 -4.50 13.46
CA SER A 178 -2.99 -4.28 13.02
C SER A 178 -3.08 -3.53 11.68
N MET A 179 -2.25 -2.52 11.46
CA MET A 179 -2.17 -1.80 10.18
C MET A 179 -1.74 -2.72 9.03
N THR A 180 -0.83 -3.65 9.30
CA THR A 180 -0.40 -4.65 8.30
C THR A 180 -1.57 -5.57 7.91
N TYR A 181 -2.38 -6.00 8.88
CA TYR A 181 -3.57 -6.82 8.61
C TYR A 181 -4.64 -6.06 7.83
N GLU A 182 -4.85 -4.77 8.11
CA GLU A 182 -5.77 -3.92 7.34
C GLU A 182 -5.34 -3.81 5.89
N ILE A 183 -4.05 -3.54 5.64
CA ILE A 183 -3.50 -3.47 4.28
C ILE A 183 -3.63 -4.82 3.56
N LEU A 184 -3.29 -5.93 4.25
CA LEU A 184 -3.45 -7.27 3.70
C LEU A 184 -4.90 -7.55 3.29
N LEU A 185 -5.83 -7.16 4.13
CA LEU A 185 -7.26 -7.35 3.91
C LEU A 185 -7.76 -6.55 2.70
N ILE A 186 -7.32 -5.30 2.54
CA ILE A 186 -7.62 -4.48 1.36
C ILE A 186 -7.11 -5.17 0.08
N VAL A 187 -5.89 -5.72 0.11
CA VAL A 187 -5.31 -6.43 -1.04
C VAL A 187 -6.07 -7.70 -1.35
N VAL A 188 -6.51 -8.47 -0.34
CA VAL A 188 -7.31 -9.68 -0.52
C VAL A 188 -8.67 -9.36 -1.13
N ILE A 189 -9.34 -8.31 -0.65
CA ILE A 189 -10.63 -7.84 -1.21
C ILE A 189 -10.46 -7.38 -2.66
N GLY A 190 -9.37 -6.66 -2.96
CA GLY A 190 -9.07 -6.21 -4.32
C GLY A 190 -8.78 -7.33 -5.28
N GLY A 191 -8.16 -8.40 -4.78
CA GLY A 191 -7.65 -9.55 -5.53
C GLY A 191 -6.13 -9.55 -5.56
N ILE A 192 -5.52 -10.59 -4.98
CA ILE A 192 -4.06 -10.74 -4.80
C ILE A 192 -3.27 -10.62 -6.12
N GLY A 193 -3.92 -10.82 -7.26
CA GLY A 193 -3.28 -10.76 -8.59
C GLY A 193 -3.43 -9.44 -9.33
N SER A 194 -4.16 -8.46 -8.78
CA SER A 194 -4.53 -7.25 -9.49
C SER A 194 -4.16 -5.99 -8.70
N VAL A 195 -3.28 -5.15 -9.28
CA VAL A 195 -2.94 -3.83 -8.71
C VAL A 195 -4.12 -2.88 -8.82
N SER A 196 -4.80 -2.86 -9.96
CA SER A 196 -6.01 -2.06 -10.16
C SER A 196 -7.14 -2.46 -9.21
N GLY A 197 -7.27 -3.78 -8.92
CA GLY A 197 -8.20 -4.28 -7.92
C GLY A 197 -7.90 -3.76 -6.52
N SER A 198 -6.64 -3.77 -6.11
CA SER A 198 -6.21 -3.25 -4.81
C SER A 198 -6.45 -1.74 -4.67
N ILE A 199 -6.28 -0.95 -5.73
CA ILE A 199 -6.57 0.49 -5.74
C ILE A 199 -8.07 0.74 -5.55
N ILE A 200 -8.92 0.03 -6.27
CA ILE A 200 -10.38 0.15 -6.15
C ILE A 200 -10.82 -0.29 -4.75
N ALA A 201 -10.27 -1.41 -4.26
CA ALA A 201 -10.59 -1.92 -2.94
C ALA A 201 -10.17 -0.95 -1.83
N SER A 202 -9.00 -0.30 -1.92
CA SER A 202 -8.58 0.69 -0.93
C SER A 202 -9.51 1.89 -0.88
N PHE A 203 -9.94 2.37 -2.05
CA PHE A 203 -10.91 3.47 -2.13
C PHE A 203 -12.27 3.07 -1.54
N LEU A 204 -12.78 1.89 -1.90
CA LEU A 204 -14.05 1.37 -1.37
C LEU A 204 -13.97 1.11 0.14
N PHE A 205 -12.83 0.59 0.62
CA PHE A 205 -12.60 0.32 2.04
C PHE A 205 -12.67 1.61 2.86
N ILE A 206 -11.93 2.65 2.44
CA ILE A 206 -11.89 3.93 3.14
C ILE A 206 -13.26 4.63 3.02
N ALA A 207 -13.88 4.64 1.84
CA ALA A 207 -15.20 5.23 1.63
C ALA A 207 -16.27 4.54 2.48
N SER A 208 -16.25 3.21 2.57
CA SER A 208 -17.18 2.44 3.40
C SER A 208 -16.93 2.69 4.89
N SER A 209 -15.67 2.67 5.33
CA SER A 209 -15.29 2.85 6.73
C SER A 209 -15.55 4.27 7.22
N GLU A 210 -15.11 5.30 6.46
CA GLU A 210 -15.12 6.68 6.94
C GLU A 210 -16.38 7.47 6.55
N TRP A 211 -17.01 7.15 5.41
CA TRP A 211 -18.19 7.87 4.95
C TRP A 211 -19.47 7.12 5.24
N LEU A 212 -19.57 5.87 4.76
CA LEU A 212 -20.85 5.15 4.83
C LEU A 212 -21.21 4.75 6.27
N LEU A 213 -20.22 4.33 7.06
CA LEU A 213 -20.46 3.83 8.42
C LEU A 213 -20.28 4.90 9.51
N ARG A 214 -19.86 6.11 9.14
CA ARG A 214 -19.66 7.20 10.10
C ARG A 214 -20.95 7.60 10.85
N PHE A 215 -22.11 7.43 10.21
CA PHE A 215 -23.37 7.73 10.86
C PHE A 215 -23.69 6.79 12.03
N LEU A 216 -23.08 5.58 12.07
CA LEU A 216 -23.27 4.64 13.16
C LEU A 216 -22.54 5.04 14.46
N ASP A 217 -21.55 5.93 14.37
CA ASP A 217 -20.84 6.43 15.55
C ASP A 217 -21.57 7.64 16.21
N ASN A 218 -22.56 8.21 15.55
CA ASN A 218 -23.35 9.31 16.09
C ASN A 218 -24.53 8.77 16.91
N GLU A 219 -24.64 9.20 18.15
CA GLU A 219 -25.81 8.92 18.98
C GLU A 219 -27.04 9.59 18.35
N THR A 220 -27.85 8.84 17.65
CA THR A 220 -29.12 9.34 17.07
C THR A 220 -30.28 8.98 18.00
N TRP A 221 -31.06 10.01 18.35
CA TRP A 221 -32.31 9.88 19.07
C TRP A 221 -33.44 9.71 18.04
N ILE A 222 -34.00 8.52 17.96
CA ILE A 222 -35.16 8.26 17.12
C ILE A 222 -36.41 8.19 18.02
N GLY A 223 -37.25 9.21 17.96
CA GLY A 223 -38.53 9.20 18.67
C GLY A 223 -38.47 9.13 20.20
N GLY A 224 -37.43 9.70 20.82
CA GLY A 224 -37.26 9.67 22.29
C GLY A 224 -36.65 8.40 22.86
N PHE A 225 -36.37 7.39 22.02
CA PHE A 225 -35.62 6.21 22.40
C PHE A 225 -34.16 6.34 22.04
N ARG A 226 -33.30 6.16 23.05
CA ARG A 226 -31.84 6.01 22.83
C ARG A 226 -31.61 4.64 22.22
N VAL A 227 -31.16 4.57 20.97
CA VAL A 227 -30.82 3.28 20.35
C VAL A 227 -29.52 2.78 20.99
N PRO A 228 -29.55 1.74 21.85
CA PRO A 228 -28.41 1.35 22.68
C PRO A 228 -27.26 0.74 21.90
N LEU A 229 -27.45 0.46 20.60
CA LEU A 229 -26.44 -0.12 19.71
C LEU A 229 -25.60 0.94 18.97
N LEU A 230 -26.08 2.19 18.81
CA LEU A 230 -25.37 3.28 18.18
C LEU A 230 -24.43 3.96 19.17
N ARG A 231 -23.29 3.34 19.43
CA ARG A 231 -22.26 3.82 20.35
C ARG A 231 -20.91 3.89 19.61
N SER A 232 -20.03 4.76 20.07
CA SER A 232 -18.67 4.85 19.54
C SER A 232 -17.99 3.49 19.51
N GLY A 233 -17.57 3.01 18.33
CA GLY A 233 -16.99 1.70 18.09
C GLY A 233 -17.94 0.66 17.47
N PHE A 234 -19.26 0.88 17.44
CA PHE A 234 -20.18 -0.04 16.78
C PHE A 234 -19.91 -0.11 15.26
N ARG A 235 -19.45 0.98 14.67
CA ARG A 235 -18.97 1.06 13.29
C ARG A 235 -17.96 -0.05 12.99
N MET A 236 -16.98 -0.29 13.89
CA MET A 236 -15.95 -1.30 13.68
C MET A 236 -16.51 -2.71 13.68
N VAL A 237 -17.52 -2.99 14.51
CA VAL A 237 -18.19 -4.30 14.57
C VAL A 237 -18.94 -4.58 13.27
N VAL A 238 -19.77 -3.63 12.82
CA VAL A 238 -20.51 -3.74 11.54
C VAL A 238 -19.56 -3.89 10.38
N PHE A 239 -18.50 -3.10 10.36
CA PHE A 239 -17.48 -3.14 9.33
C PHE A 239 -16.76 -4.49 9.28
N SER A 240 -16.39 -5.06 10.43
CA SER A 240 -15.80 -6.39 10.51
C SER A 240 -16.71 -7.49 9.97
N ILE A 241 -18.01 -7.39 10.23
CA ILE A 241 -19.01 -8.33 9.69
C ILE A 241 -19.11 -8.21 8.17
N ILE A 242 -19.15 -6.97 7.64
CA ILE A 242 -19.19 -6.71 6.20
C ILE A 242 -17.94 -7.28 5.53
N ILE A 243 -16.76 -7.04 6.10
CA ILE A 243 -15.50 -7.57 5.58
C ILE A 243 -15.50 -9.09 5.57
N MET A 244 -15.91 -9.71 6.67
CA MET A 244 -15.99 -11.17 6.78
C MET A 244 -16.93 -11.74 5.70
N ALA A 245 -18.09 -11.11 5.47
CA ALA A 245 -19.01 -11.50 4.43
C ALA A 245 -18.37 -11.36 3.03
N VAL A 246 -17.70 -10.22 2.75
CA VAL A 246 -17.04 -9.99 1.46
C VAL A 246 -15.95 -11.04 1.21
N VAL A 247 -15.12 -11.36 2.19
CA VAL A 247 -14.04 -12.36 2.05
C VAL A 247 -14.61 -13.76 1.84
N LEU A 248 -15.71 -14.11 2.52
CA LEU A 248 -16.37 -15.42 2.35
C LEU A 248 -17.02 -15.59 0.98
N PHE A 249 -17.73 -14.56 0.50
CA PHE A 249 -18.46 -14.63 -0.78
C PHE A 249 -17.57 -14.35 -1.99
N PHE A 250 -16.59 -13.45 -1.87
CA PHE A 250 -15.69 -13.04 -2.96
C PHE A 250 -14.28 -13.61 -2.78
N ARG A 251 -14.14 -14.93 -2.73
CA ARG A 251 -12.84 -15.62 -2.54
C ARG A 251 -11.74 -15.23 -3.53
N LYS A 252 -12.10 -14.75 -4.72
CA LYS A 252 -11.14 -14.30 -5.76
C LYS A 252 -10.88 -12.78 -5.72
N GLY A 253 -11.49 -12.07 -4.78
CA GLY A 253 -11.49 -10.61 -4.76
C GLY A 253 -12.38 -9.99 -5.85
N ILE A 254 -12.47 -8.65 -5.85
CA ILE A 254 -13.35 -7.88 -6.75
C ILE A 254 -12.93 -8.05 -8.22
N MET A 255 -11.62 -8.02 -8.49
CA MET A 255 -11.08 -8.14 -9.87
C MET A 255 -10.40 -9.48 -10.16
N GLY A 256 -10.16 -10.32 -9.14
CA GLY A 256 -9.46 -11.60 -9.29
C GLY A 256 -8.04 -11.39 -9.85
N ASP A 257 -7.72 -12.13 -10.94
CA ASP A 257 -6.42 -12.03 -11.62
C ASP A 257 -6.42 -11.08 -12.83
N ARG A 258 -7.50 -10.27 -13.00
CA ARG A 258 -7.63 -9.38 -14.17
C ARG A 258 -7.14 -7.98 -13.82
N GLU A 259 -6.33 -7.41 -14.71
CA GLU A 259 -5.93 -6.01 -14.66
C GLU A 259 -6.78 -5.18 -15.62
N LEU A 260 -7.19 -3.95 -15.22
CA LEU A 260 -7.99 -3.04 -16.05
C LEU A 260 -7.31 -2.70 -17.38
N PHE A 261 -5.97 -2.65 -17.40
CA PHE A 261 -5.18 -2.27 -18.57
C PHE A 261 -4.56 -3.46 -19.32
N GLN A 262 -4.93 -4.70 -19.02
CA GLN A 262 -4.39 -5.88 -19.69
C GLN A 262 -5.17 -6.15 -20.99
N LYS A 263 -4.55 -5.92 -22.15
CA LYS A 263 -5.09 -6.37 -23.44
C LYS A 263 -5.30 -7.89 -23.40
N LYS A 264 -6.51 -8.36 -23.64
CA LYS A 264 -6.81 -9.80 -23.80
C LYS A 264 -5.81 -10.40 -24.78
N PRO A 265 -5.11 -11.48 -24.43
CA PRO A 265 -4.28 -12.18 -25.39
C PRO A 265 -5.15 -12.63 -26.57
N ALA A 266 -4.70 -12.34 -27.79
CA ALA A 266 -5.44 -12.59 -29.03
C ALA A 266 -5.84 -14.09 -29.24
N SER A 267 -5.21 -14.99 -28.50
CA SER A 267 -5.50 -16.43 -28.53
C SER A 267 -6.87 -16.80 -27.94
N THR A 268 -7.26 -16.16 -26.81
CA THR A 268 -8.56 -16.44 -26.16
C THR A 268 -9.73 -15.88 -26.95
N ALA A 269 -9.53 -14.78 -27.67
CA ALA A 269 -10.55 -14.21 -28.55
C ALA A 269 -10.79 -15.09 -29.79
N LYS A 270 -9.73 -15.75 -30.32
CA LYS A 270 -9.86 -16.71 -31.43
C LYS A 270 -10.50 -18.03 -31.01
N ALA A 271 -10.21 -18.51 -29.78
CA ALA A 271 -10.83 -19.73 -29.24
C ALA A 271 -12.33 -19.54 -28.99
N ALA A 272 -12.72 -18.43 -28.32
CA ALA A 272 -14.13 -18.11 -28.09
C ALA A 272 -14.92 -17.89 -29.38
N LYS A 273 -14.28 -17.30 -30.43
CA LYS A 273 -14.90 -17.11 -31.75
C LYS A 273 -15.01 -18.41 -32.53
N LYS A 274 -14.15 -19.40 -32.24
CA LYS A 274 -14.21 -20.74 -32.86
C LYS A 274 -15.29 -21.59 -32.21
N GLU A 275 -15.46 -21.54 -30.89
CA GLU A 275 -16.56 -22.19 -30.17
C GLU A 275 -17.94 -21.63 -30.51
N ALA A 276 -18.05 -20.29 -30.70
CA ALA A 276 -19.31 -19.66 -31.12
C ALA A 276 -19.67 -19.94 -32.58
N ARG A 277 -18.73 -20.42 -33.40
CA ARG A 277 -18.99 -20.84 -34.80
C ARG A 277 -19.27 -22.33 -34.94
N SER A 278 -19.03 -23.12 -33.90
CA SER A 278 -19.27 -24.59 -33.91
C SER A 278 -20.60 -25.00 -33.25
N LYS A 279 -21.35 -24.02 -32.75
CA LYS A 279 -22.76 -24.14 -32.31
C LYS A 279 -23.69 -23.49 -33.33
#